data_e639f2a6f8158a5cfa2a9d7ca4ddd0a6
#
_entry.id   e639f2a6f8158a5cfa2a9d7ca4ddd0a6
#
_cell.length_a   1.000
_cell.length_b   1.000
_cell.length_c   1.000
_cell.angle_alpha   90.00
_cell.angle_beta   90.00
_cell.angle_gamma   90.00
#
_symmetry.space_group_name_H-M   'P 1'
#
loop_
_entity.id
_entity.type
_entity.pdbx_description
1 polymer ?
#
loop_
_entity_poly.entity_id
_entity_poly.type
_entity_poly.pdbx_seq_one_letter_code
_entity_poly.pdbx_strand_id
1 'polypeptide(L)'
;MTSQPKSIYRAKPNAIQEIFARRKTVIGVIHSLPLPGSPNYDGEPMEDIVAFAVAEAGRYKVGGVDGLIVENHGDIPFAKPDRLGPETAAAMAVMTDAVRRHSGLPIGVNVLANGAVQALAVAKAAGAAFVRVNQWSNAYVANEGLMDGPAGEAARYRAWLRAKSVRIFADVHVKHGAHAITGDRTITELARDNEFFDADVAIATGQRTGDSATMDELQTIASGTSLPVAVGSGVTPDNVGDIFTVADAVIVASYLKHEGAWWNPVDPDRLQVFMQAVEKARS
;
A
#
# COMPACT_ATOMS: atom_id res chain seq x y z
N MET A 1 -29.06 -3.57 20.53
CA MET A 1 -27.69 -4.12 20.74
C MET A 1 -27.55 -5.31 19.81
N THR A 2 -27.08 -5.10 18.60
CA THR A 2 -26.74 -6.18 17.68
C THR A 2 -25.38 -6.72 18.10
N SER A 3 -25.36 -7.94 18.61
CA SER A 3 -24.10 -8.64 18.94
C SER A 3 -23.28 -8.73 17.65
N GLN A 4 -22.09 -8.14 17.62
CA GLN A 4 -21.14 -8.40 16.55
C GLN A 4 -20.97 -9.92 16.41
N PRO A 5 -21.01 -10.47 15.18
CA PRO A 5 -20.76 -11.87 14.99
C PRO A 5 -19.37 -12.19 15.58
N LYS A 6 -19.29 -13.22 16.43
CA LYS A 6 -18.01 -13.70 16.95
C LYS A 6 -17.12 -14.01 15.74
N SER A 7 -15.95 -13.37 15.66
CA SER A 7 -14.98 -13.67 14.63
C SER A 7 -14.72 -15.18 14.64
N ILE A 8 -14.89 -15.84 13.49
CA ILE A 8 -14.53 -17.25 13.31
C ILE A 8 -13.03 -17.43 13.08
N TYR A 9 -12.29 -16.33 13.04
CA TYR A 9 -10.86 -16.29 12.78
C TYR A 9 -10.08 -16.08 14.08
N ARG A 10 -8.86 -16.57 14.08
CA ARG A 10 -7.94 -16.32 15.18
C ARG A 10 -7.64 -14.83 15.25
N ALA A 11 -7.85 -14.20 16.39
CA ALA A 11 -7.53 -12.81 16.62
C ALA A 11 -6.05 -12.54 16.28
N LYS A 12 -5.82 -11.50 15.46
CA LYS A 12 -4.48 -11.03 15.11
C LYS A 12 -4.12 -9.80 15.94
N PRO A 13 -2.82 -9.60 16.22
CA PRO A 13 -2.35 -8.30 16.70
C PRO A 13 -2.65 -7.19 15.70
N ASN A 14 -2.83 -5.95 16.17
CA ASN A 14 -2.99 -4.80 15.29
C ASN A 14 -1.65 -4.49 14.58
N ALA A 15 -1.55 -4.84 13.29
CA ALA A 15 -0.32 -4.71 12.52
C ALA A 15 0.15 -3.26 12.38
N ILE A 16 -0.76 -2.27 12.36
CA ILE A 16 -0.40 -0.85 12.35
C ILE A 16 0.33 -0.49 13.65
N GLN A 17 -0.22 -0.89 14.80
CA GLN A 17 0.41 -0.63 16.09
C GLN A 17 1.75 -1.36 16.26
N GLU A 18 1.86 -2.60 15.75
CA GLU A 18 3.12 -3.36 15.82
C GLU A 18 4.24 -2.73 14.99
N ILE A 19 3.91 -2.22 13.79
CA ILE A 19 4.91 -1.67 12.87
C ILE A 19 5.28 -0.23 13.26
N PHE A 20 4.29 0.61 13.59
CA PHE A 20 4.49 2.05 13.71
C PHE A 20 4.43 2.57 15.15
N ALA A 21 4.18 1.70 16.12
CA ALA A 21 4.02 2.01 17.55
C ALA A 21 2.95 3.10 17.84
N ARG A 22 2.03 3.32 16.90
CA ARG A 22 0.91 4.28 17.03
C ARG A 22 -0.27 3.91 16.12
N ARG A 23 -1.42 4.49 16.45
CA ARG A 23 -2.59 4.58 15.57
C ARG A 23 -2.59 5.93 14.83
N LYS A 24 -3.51 6.10 13.87
CA LYS A 24 -3.58 7.29 13.01
C LYS A 24 -2.26 7.57 12.28
N THR A 25 -1.73 6.49 11.70
CA THR A 25 -0.41 6.46 11.04
C THR A 25 -0.47 7.09 9.64
N VAL A 26 0.56 7.85 9.28
CA VAL A 26 0.75 8.40 7.93
C VAL A 26 1.87 7.66 7.23
N ILE A 27 1.56 7.08 6.07
CA ILE A 27 2.50 6.35 5.22
C ILE A 27 2.64 7.11 3.90
N GLY A 28 3.84 7.64 3.60
CA GLY A 28 4.16 8.26 2.32
C GLY A 28 4.47 7.22 1.26
N VAL A 29 4.26 7.54 -0.03
CA VAL A 29 4.59 6.63 -1.14
C VAL A 29 5.67 7.23 -2.02
N ILE A 30 6.74 6.47 -2.20
CA ILE A 30 7.81 6.74 -3.16
C ILE A 30 7.50 5.98 -4.44
N HIS A 31 7.09 6.70 -5.48
CA HIS A 31 6.97 6.15 -6.82
C HIS A 31 8.36 6.13 -7.46
N SER A 32 8.84 4.96 -7.86
CA SER A 32 10.14 4.87 -8.55
C SER A 32 10.13 5.57 -9.90
N LEU A 33 11.29 5.94 -10.39
CA LEU A 33 11.52 6.11 -11.83
C LEU A 33 11.30 4.76 -12.54
N PRO A 34 11.13 4.75 -13.88
CA PRO A 34 11.05 3.51 -14.64
C PRO A 34 12.22 2.58 -14.33
N LEU A 35 11.93 1.31 -14.02
CA LEU A 35 12.94 0.31 -13.68
C LEU A 35 13.40 -0.47 -14.91
N PRO A 36 14.59 -1.08 -14.90
CA PRO A 36 15.04 -1.99 -15.96
C PRO A 36 13.96 -3.02 -16.31
N GLY A 37 13.67 -3.16 -17.62
CA GLY A 37 12.61 -4.04 -18.13
C GLY A 37 11.24 -3.39 -18.28
N SER A 38 11.03 -2.18 -17.76
CA SER A 38 9.79 -1.42 -17.98
C SER A 38 9.79 -0.68 -19.32
N PRO A 39 8.60 -0.36 -19.89
CA PRO A 39 8.50 0.24 -21.21
C PRO A 39 9.16 1.62 -21.34
N ASN A 40 9.22 2.38 -20.27
CA ASN A 40 9.75 3.75 -20.24
C ASN A 40 11.17 3.83 -19.68
N TYR A 41 11.83 2.70 -19.43
CA TYR A 41 13.22 2.69 -19.00
C TYR A 41 14.15 2.98 -20.18
N ASP A 42 14.92 4.05 -20.09
CA ASP A 42 15.83 4.53 -21.15
C ASP A 42 17.32 4.32 -20.81
N GLY A 43 17.62 3.39 -19.91
CA GLY A 43 18.98 3.01 -19.56
C GLY A 43 19.60 3.80 -18.41
N GLU A 44 18.80 4.49 -17.61
CA GLU A 44 19.27 5.22 -16.43
C GLU A 44 20.04 4.28 -15.49
N PRO A 45 21.23 4.70 -14.99
CA PRO A 45 21.97 3.93 -14.01
C PRO A 45 21.12 3.65 -12.75
N MET A 46 21.22 2.43 -12.23
CA MET A 46 20.48 2.09 -10.99
C MET A 46 20.84 3.00 -9.81
N GLU A 47 22.05 3.54 -9.79
CA GLU A 47 22.49 4.51 -8.78
C GLU A 47 21.67 5.81 -8.80
N ASP A 48 21.27 6.29 -9.98
CA ASP A 48 20.45 7.50 -10.14
C ASP A 48 19.00 7.24 -9.72
N ILE A 49 18.45 6.08 -10.09
CA ILE A 49 17.11 5.64 -9.66
C ILE A 49 17.05 5.51 -8.13
N VAL A 50 18.07 4.91 -7.53
CA VAL A 50 18.17 4.79 -6.06
C VAL A 50 18.35 6.15 -5.41
N ALA A 51 19.20 7.03 -5.97
CA ALA A 51 19.42 8.38 -5.44
C ALA A 51 18.12 9.20 -5.43
N PHE A 52 17.31 9.10 -6.50
CA PHE A 52 15.99 9.72 -6.55
C PHE A 52 15.08 9.22 -5.40
N ALA A 53 14.97 7.90 -5.23
CA ALA A 53 14.12 7.32 -4.19
C ALA A 53 14.59 7.70 -2.76
N VAL A 54 15.90 7.75 -2.54
CA VAL A 54 16.50 8.19 -1.27
C VAL A 54 16.24 9.66 -1.00
N ALA A 55 16.31 10.53 -2.02
CA ALA A 55 15.96 11.94 -1.88
C ALA A 55 14.48 12.14 -1.50
N GLU A 56 13.57 11.39 -2.12
CA GLU A 56 12.15 11.37 -1.75
C GLU A 56 11.95 10.92 -0.30
N ALA A 57 12.63 9.84 0.11
CA ALA A 57 12.59 9.36 1.49
C ALA A 57 13.06 10.42 2.49
N GLY A 58 14.09 11.18 2.15
CA GLY A 58 14.59 12.31 2.95
C GLY A 58 13.53 13.40 3.14
N ARG A 59 12.83 13.79 2.08
CA ARG A 59 11.74 14.79 2.15
C ARG A 59 10.60 14.31 3.06
N TYR A 60 10.14 13.09 2.88
CA TYR A 60 9.11 12.49 3.73
C TYR A 60 9.52 12.42 5.21
N LYS A 61 10.76 11.99 5.48
CA LYS A 61 11.29 11.89 6.85
C LYS A 61 11.31 13.27 7.54
N VAL A 62 11.81 14.30 6.84
CA VAL A 62 11.82 15.68 7.36
C VAL A 62 10.40 16.17 7.61
N GLY A 63 9.45 15.83 6.76
CA GLY A 63 8.04 16.18 6.91
C GLY A 63 7.31 15.43 8.02
N GLY A 64 7.92 14.38 8.61
CA GLY A 64 7.39 13.71 9.81
C GLY A 64 6.38 12.59 9.54
N VAL A 65 6.38 11.96 8.36
CA VAL A 65 5.57 10.76 8.13
C VAL A 65 6.06 9.58 8.99
N ASP A 66 5.18 8.64 9.29
CA ASP A 66 5.49 7.52 10.20
C ASP A 66 6.12 6.32 9.47
N GLY A 67 5.94 6.21 8.17
CA GLY A 67 6.50 5.15 7.34
C GLY A 67 6.40 5.44 5.86
N LEU A 68 6.97 4.55 5.04
CA LEU A 68 7.03 4.72 3.59
C LEU A 68 6.63 3.42 2.87
N ILE A 69 6.07 3.55 1.68
CA ILE A 69 5.94 2.48 0.69
C ILE A 69 6.85 2.82 -0.49
N VAL A 70 7.66 1.86 -0.93
CA VAL A 70 8.39 1.91 -2.20
C VAL A 70 7.58 1.17 -3.24
N GLU A 71 7.23 1.85 -4.33
CA GLU A 71 6.33 1.36 -5.37
C GLU A 71 6.91 1.60 -6.76
N ASN A 72 6.87 0.60 -7.64
CA ASN A 72 7.36 0.70 -9.02
C ASN A 72 6.37 1.40 -9.97
N HIS A 73 5.80 2.53 -9.55
CA HIS A 73 4.76 3.22 -10.32
C HIS A 73 5.26 3.78 -11.66
N GLY A 74 6.56 4.04 -11.80
CA GLY A 74 7.17 4.46 -13.06
C GLY A 74 7.18 3.39 -14.16
N ASP A 75 6.90 2.12 -13.81
CA ASP A 75 6.87 1.01 -14.77
C ASP A 75 5.59 0.97 -15.63
N ILE A 76 4.72 1.96 -15.51
CA ILE A 76 3.50 2.07 -16.33
C ILE A 76 3.82 2.09 -17.85
N PRO A 77 3.09 1.34 -18.70
CA PRO A 77 2.02 0.39 -18.41
C PRO A 77 2.53 -0.90 -17.75
N PHE A 78 1.81 -1.32 -16.69
CA PHE A 78 2.25 -2.44 -15.86
C PHE A 78 2.04 -3.79 -16.54
N ALA A 79 2.87 -4.77 -16.17
CA ALA A 79 2.70 -6.16 -16.55
C ALA A 79 1.99 -6.97 -15.46
N LYS A 80 1.34 -8.08 -15.84
CA LYS A 80 0.82 -9.06 -14.88
C LYS A 80 1.94 -9.71 -14.05
N PRO A 81 1.64 -10.24 -12.85
CA PRO A 81 2.65 -10.86 -11.98
C PRO A 81 3.47 -11.97 -12.64
N ASP A 82 2.87 -12.77 -13.51
CA ASP A 82 3.51 -13.85 -14.27
C ASP A 82 4.41 -13.35 -15.42
N ARG A 83 4.37 -12.06 -15.71
CA ARG A 83 5.20 -11.38 -16.73
C ARG A 83 6.26 -10.47 -16.14
N LEU A 84 6.27 -10.29 -14.83
CA LEU A 84 7.33 -9.54 -14.15
C LEU A 84 8.59 -10.41 -14.09
N GLY A 85 9.67 -9.93 -14.69
CA GLY A 85 10.96 -10.61 -14.64
C GLY A 85 11.70 -10.41 -13.31
N PRO A 86 12.81 -11.10 -13.13
CA PRO A 86 13.65 -10.98 -11.92
C PRO A 86 14.25 -9.57 -11.77
N GLU A 87 14.44 -8.83 -12.85
CA GLU A 87 14.97 -7.45 -12.88
C GLU A 87 14.14 -6.51 -12.03
N THR A 88 12.81 -6.58 -12.08
CA THR A 88 11.92 -5.75 -11.26
C THR A 88 12.17 -6.00 -9.77
N ALA A 89 12.19 -7.26 -9.35
CA ALA A 89 12.42 -7.61 -7.95
C ALA A 89 13.84 -7.23 -7.49
N ALA A 90 14.84 -7.39 -8.34
CA ALA A 90 16.22 -7.02 -8.05
C ALA A 90 16.38 -5.50 -7.86
N ALA A 91 15.86 -4.70 -8.79
CA ALA A 91 15.88 -3.23 -8.70
C ALA A 91 15.13 -2.73 -7.47
N MET A 92 13.93 -3.24 -7.24
CA MET A 92 13.12 -2.89 -6.06
C MET A 92 13.81 -3.26 -4.74
N ALA A 93 14.54 -4.37 -4.67
CA ALA A 93 15.24 -4.76 -3.45
C ALA A 93 16.39 -3.81 -3.12
N VAL A 94 17.19 -3.43 -4.11
CA VAL A 94 18.30 -2.47 -3.94
C VAL A 94 17.76 -1.10 -3.50
N MET A 95 16.72 -0.60 -4.17
CA MET A 95 16.10 0.68 -3.87
C MET A 95 15.46 0.68 -2.46
N THR A 96 14.71 -0.37 -2.13
CA THR A 96 14.02 -0.48 -0.84
C THR A 96 15.00 -0.52 0.33
N ASP A 97 16.11 -1.26 0.22
CA ASP A 97 17.15 -1.31 1.26
C ASP A 97 17.84 0.05 1.45
N ALA A 98 18.15 0.75 0.35
CA ALA A 98 18.71 2.10 0.41
C ALA A 98 17.76 3.10 1.08
N VAL A 99 16.48 3.11 0.72
CA VAL A 99 15.43 3.94 1.33
C VAL A 99 15.30 3.63 2.83
N ARG A 100 15.26 2.34 3.20
CA ARG A 100 15.16 1.92 4.60
C ARG A 100 16.34 2.41 5.44
N ARG A 101 17.56 2.23 4.96
CA ARG A 101 18.78 2.65 5.67
C ARG A 101 18.85 4.17 5.82
N HIS A 102 18.46 4.92 4.79
CA HIS A 102 18.53 6.38 4.81
C HIS A 102 17.45 6.98 5.71
N SER A 103 16.20 6.52 5.58
CA SER A 103 15.09 7.07 6.33
C SER A 103 15.08 6.63 7.79
N GLY A 104 15.43 5.37 8.06
CA GLY A 104 15.27 4.73 9.36
C GLY A 104 13.80 4.48 9.74
N LEU A 105 12.87 4.70 8.81
CA LEU A 105 11.43 4.49 9.00
C LEU A 105 11.04 3.05 8.66
N PRO A 106 9.91 2.54 9.17
CA PRO A 106 9.30 1.32 8.66
C PRO A 106 8.95 1.44 7.17
N ILE A 107 9.36 0.45 6.38
CA ILE A 107 9.14 0.44 4.93
C ILE A 107 8.19 -0.67 4.53
N GLY A 108 7.28 -0.36 3.63
CA GLY A 108 6.48 -1.28 2.85
C GLY A 108 6.92 -1.35 1.39
N VAL A 109 6.50 -2.40 0.70
CA VAL A 109 6.76 -2.61 -0.72
C VAL A 109 5.45 -2.85 -1.45
N ASN A 110 5.25 -2.20 -2.59
CA ASN A 110 4.18 -2.52 -3.54
C ASN A 110 4.80 -2.76 -4.91
N VAL A 111 4.55 -3.92 -5.50
CA VAL A 111 5.01 -4.27 -6.85
C VAL A 111 3.81 -4.36 -7.79
N LEU A 112 3.72 -3.41 -8.69
CA LEU A 112 2.64 -3.29 -9.69
C LEU A 112 2.98 -4.12 -10.95
N ALA A 113 1.96 -4.76 -11.58
CA ALA A 113 0.62 -4.83 -10.99
C ALA A 113 0.45 -6.13 -10.22
N ASN A 114 0.04 -5.99 -8.94
CA ASN A 114 -0.32 -7.14 -8.08
C ASN A 114 0.81 -8.18 -7.83
N GLY A 115 2.07 -7.79 -7.92
CA GLY A 115 3.24 -8.67 -7.78
C GLY A 115 3.51 -9.08 -6.32
N ALA A 116 2.58 -9.76 -5.66
CA ALA A 116 2.67 -10.10 -4.24
C ALA A 116 3.87 -11.01 -3.90
N VAL A 117 4.18 -11.98 -4.76
CA VAL A 117 5.33 -12.88 -4.58
C VAL A 117 6.64 -12.11 -4.70
N GLN A 118 6.75 -11.25 -5.72
CA GLN A 118 7.89 -10.37 -5.93
C GLN A 118 8.05 -9.38 -4.75
N ALA A 119 6.95 -8.76 -4.32
CA ALA A 119 6.96 -7.84 -3.17
C ALA A 119 7.45 -8.53 -1.88
N LEU A 120 7.03 -9.77 -1.62
CA LEU A 120 7.50 -10.56 -0.48
C LEU A 120 8.98 -10.89 -0.57
N ALA A 121 9.49 -11.22 -1.76
CA ALA A 121 10.91 -11.45 -1.99
C ALA A 121 11.73 -10.19 -1.69
N VAL A 122 11.31 -9.05 -2.25
CA VAL A 122 11.91 -7.73 -2.01
C VAL A 122 11.87 -7.39 -0.53
N ALA A 123 10.71 -7.50 0.11
CA ALA A 123 10.54 -7.17 1.53
C ALA A 123 11.46 -8.02 2.42
N LYS A 124 11.57 -9.31 2.13
CA LYS A 124 12.49 -10.20 2.87
C LYS A 124 13.96 -9.82 2.68
N ALA A 125 14.35 -9.54 1.44
CA ALA A 125 15.73 -9.19 1.10
C ALA A 125 16.15 -7.84 1.67
N ALA A 126 15.29 -6.83 1.55
CA ALA A 126 15.55 -5.46 1.97
C ALA A 126 15.17 -5.15 3.44
N GLY A 127 14.56 -6.09 4.16
CA GLY A 127 14.15 -5.90 5.55
C GLY A 127 12.94 -4.96 5.69
N ALA A 128 12.03 -4.94 4.71
CA ALA A 128 10.79 -4.20 4.81
C ALA A 128 9.81 -4.87 5.78
N ALA A 129 8.95 -4.07 6.42
CA ALA A 129 8.04 -4.53 7.47
C ALA A 129 6.72 -5.08 6.92
N PHE A 130 6.28 -4.62 5.74
CA PHE A 130 5.02 -5.02 5.13
C PHE A 130 5.07 -4.96 3.61
N VAL A 131 4.07 -5.57 2.98
CA VAL A 131 3.79 -5.43 1.55
C VAL A 131 2.37 -4.93 1.37
N ARG A 132 2.11 -4.07 0.35
CA ARG A 132 0.79 -3.75 -0.14
C ARG A 132 0.49 -4.63 -1.34
N VAL A 133 -0.72 -5.20 -1.38
CA VAL A 133 -1.20 -6.05 -2.47
C VAL A 133 -2.54 -5.53 -2.93
N ASN A 134 -2.66 -5.22 -4.23
CA ASN A 134 -3.85 -4.59 -4.80
C ASN A 134 -5.05 -5.56 -4.88
N GLN A 135 -4.81 -6.83 -5.17
CA GLN A 135 -5.83 -7.88 -5.14
C GLN A 135 -5.28 -9.07 -4.39
N TRP A 136 -5.71 -9.25 -3.14
CA TRP A 136 -5.23 -10.33 -2.29
C TRP A 136 -6.06 -11.60 -2.44
N SER A 137 -7.38 -11.47 -2.35
CA SER A 137 -8.38 -12.55 -2.54
C SER A 137 -9.35 -12.19 -3.66
N ASN A 138 -10.10 -13.16 -4.17
CA ASN A 138 -11.02 -12.97 -5.30
C ASN A 138 -10.33 -12.54 -6.61
N ALA A 139 -11.02 -11.82 -7.49
CA ALA A 139 -10.49 -11.35 -8.77
C ALA A 139 -11.20 -10.08 -9.25
N TYR A 140 -10.58 -9.35 -10.17
CA TYR A 140 -11.17 -8.23 -10.90
C TYR A 140 -10.56 -8.12 -12.30
N VAL A 141 -11.11 -7.26 -13.15
CA VAL A 141 -10.55 -6.99 -14.48
C VAL A 141 -9.96 -5.58 -14.49
N ALA A 142 -8.64 -5.51 -14.67
CA ALA A 142 -7.86 -4.27 -14.77
C ALA A 142 -7.45 -3.98 -16.22
N ASN A 143 -6.65 -2.94 -16.44
CA ASN A 143 -6.04 -2.63 -17.73
C ASN A 143 -5.14 -3.77 -18.23
N GLU A 144 -4.52 -4.50 -17.31
CA GLU A 144 -3.66 -5.67 -17.56
C GLU A 144 -4.46 -6.94 -17.90
N GLY A 145 -5.78 -6.89 -17.76
CA GLY A 145 -6.71 -8.01 -17.94
C GLY A 145 -7.20 -8.59 -16.62
N LEU A 146 -7.56 -9.89 -16.61
CA LEU A 146 -7.99 -10.55 -15.38
C LEU A 146 -6.85 -10.61 -14.37
N MET A 147 -7.11 -10.07 -13.19
CA MET A 147 -6.23 -10.07 -12.03
C MET A 147 -6.87 -10.91 -10.92
N ASP A 148 -6.24 -12.02 -10.59
CA ASP A 148 -6.67 -12.92 -9.52
C ASP A 148 -5.82 -12.75 -8.26
N GLY A 149 -6.45 -13.01 -7.11
CA GLY A 149 -5.82 -12.85 -5.81
C GLY A 149 -4.82 -13.98 -5.51
N PRO A 150 -3.53 -13.66 -5.31
CA PRO A 150 -2.47 -14.65 -5.09
C PRO A 150 -2.36 -15.11 -3.63
N ALA A 151 -3.34 -14.85 -2.77
CA ALA A 151 -3.22 -15.04 -1.32
C ALA A 151 -2.71 -16.42 -0.92
N GLY A 152 -3.24 -17.48 -1.54
CA GLY A 152 -2.83 -18.86 -1.24
C GLY A 152 -1.37 -19.15 -1.61
N GLU A 153 -0.92 -18.67 -2.77
CA GLU A 153 0.45 -18.80 -3.25
C GLU A 153 1.40 -17.92 -2.42
N ALA A 154 1.07 -16.64 -2.29
CA ALA A 154 1.89 -15.67 -1.59
C ALA A 154 2.06 -16.00 -0.10
N ALA A 155 1.02 -16.52 0.57
CA ALA A 155 1.13 -16.97 1.96
C ALA A 155 2.07 -18.17 2.12
N ARG A 156 2.04 -19.14 1.18
CA ARG A 156 2.98 -20.27 1.16
C ARG A 156 4.41 -19.80 0.89
N TYR A 157 4.58 -18.87 -0.06
CA TYR A 157 5.88 -18.30 -0.37
C TYR A 157 6.44 -17.51 0.82
N ARG A 158 5.62 -16.68 1.49
CA ARG A 158 5.98 -15.98 2.74
C ARG A 158 6.47 -16.95 3.82
N ALA A 159 5.78 -18.09 3.96
CA ALA A 159 6.18 -19.13 4.93
C ALA A 159 7.51 -19.80 4.54
N TRP A 160 7.70 -20.13 3.26
CA TRP A 160 8.93 -20.70 2.74
C TRP A 160 10.14 -19.79 2.93
N LEU A 161 9.97 -18.48 2.68
CA LEU A 161 10.97 -17.44 2.96
C LEU A 161 11.25 -17.22 4.45
N ARG A 162 10.47 -17.85 5.35
CA ARG A 162 10.48 -17.54 6.80
C ARG A 162 10.27 -16.04 7.06
N ALA A 163 9.35 -15.40 6.31
CA ALA A 163 9.06 -13.97 6.34
C ALA A 163 7.72 -13.67 7.04
N LYS A 164 7.33 -14.43 8.06
CA LYS A 164 6.05 -14.23 8.78
C LYS A 164 5.93 -12.88 9.48
N SER A 165 7.05 -12.21 9.73
CA SER A 165 7.08 -10.84 10.25
C SER A 165 6.70 -9.79 9.22
N VAL A 166 6.76 -10.09 7.92
CA VAL A 166 6.29 -9.19 6.86
C VAL A 166 4.77 -9.22 6.84
N ARG A 167 4.13 -8.07 7.12
CA ARG A 167 2.68 -7.94 7.21
C ARG A 167 2.08 -7.71 5.83
N ILE A 168 0.84 -8.18 5.62
CA ILE A 168 0.10 -8.06 4.36
C ILE A 168 -0.95 -6.97 4.49
N PHE A 169 -0.79 -5.89 3.74
CA PHE A 169 -1.77 -4.82 3.59
C PHE A 169 -2.49 -5.02 2.27
N ALA A 170 -3.79 -5.35 2.32
CA ALA A 170 -4.57 -5.79 1.17
C ALA A 170 -5.67 -4.79 0.83
N ASP A 171 -5.73 -4.33 -0.42
CA ASP A 171 -6.86 -3.55 -0.92
C ASP A 171 -8.11 -4.45 -0.91
N VAL A 172 -9.25 -3.90 -0.46
CA VAL A 172 -10.52 -4.66 -0.40
C VAL A 172 -11.26 -4.59 -1.72
N HIS A 173 -11.37 -3.38 -2.26
CA HIS A 173 -12.03 -3.10 -3.53
C HIS A 173 -11.14 -2.14 -4.32
N VAL A 174 -10.18 -2.71 -5.04
CA VAL A 174 -9.11 -1.94 -5.67
C VAL A 174 -9.64 -1.01 -6.77
N LYS A 175 -9.10 0.18 -6.83
CA LYS A 175 -9.39 1.17 -7.87
C LYS A 175 -8.88 0.74 -9.26
N HIS A 176 -9.32 1.44 -10.31
CA HIS A 176 -8.92 1.22 -11.72
C HIS A 176 -9.33 -0.12 -12.31
N GLY A 177 -10.33 -0.79 -11.74
CA GLY A 177 -10.80 -2.07 -12.22
C GLY A 177 -12.31 -2.19 -12.33
N ALA A 178 -12.74 -3.19 -13.08
CA ALA A 178 -14.13 -3.63 -13.17
C ALA A 178 -14.34 -4.84 -12.27
N HIS A 179 -15.25 -4.72 -11.32
CA HIS A 179 -15.55 -5.74 -10.31
C HIS A 179 -16.82 -6.53 -10.62
N ALA A 180 -17.28 -6.54 -11.88
CA ALA A 180 -18.48 -7.26 -12.28
C ALA A 180 -18.39 -8.79 -12.01
N ILE A 181 -17.18 -9.34 -12.04
CA ILE A 181 -16.94 -10.77 -11.76
C ILE A 181 -17.22 -11.16 -10.29
N THR A 182 -17.20 -10.18 -9.40
CA THR A 182 -17.51 -10.33 -7.98
C THR A 182 -18.72 -9.50 -7.56
N GLY A 183 -19.56 -9.09 -8.53
CA GLY A 183 -20.70 -8.20 -8.32
C GLY A 183 -21.81 -8.75 -7.41
N ASP A 184 -21.81 -10.04 -7.15
CA ASP A 184 -22.66 -10.72 -6.17
C ASP A 184 -22.09 -10.69 -4.73
N ARG A 185 -20.85 -10.18 -4.54
CA ARG A 185 -20.19 -10.03 -3.24
C ARG A 185 -20.32 -8.62 -2.74
N THR A 186 -20.72 -8.44 -1.49
CA THR A 186 -20.71 -7.12 -0.85
C THR A 186 -19.28 -6.73 -0.45
N ILE A 187 -19.02 -5.43 -0.29
CA ILE A 187 -17.73 -4.92 0.22
C ILE A 187 -17.40 -5.52 1.60
N THR A 188 -18.42 -5.72 2.45
CA THR A 188 -18.29 -6.42 3.73
C THR A 188 -17.73 -7.84 3.55
N GLU A 189 -18.26 -8.61 2.59
CA GLU A 189 -17.78 -9.97 2.33
C GLU A 189 -16.37 -9.97 1.72
N LEU A 190 -16.03 -9.00 0.85
CA LEU A 190 -14.67 -8.87 0.32
C LEU A 190 -13.66 -8.55 1.44
N ALA A 191 -14.03 -7.72 2.41
CA ALA A 191 -13.19 -7.45 3.59
C ALA A 191 -12.98 -8.72 4.43
N ARG A 192 -14.03 -9.52 4.64
CA ARG A 192 -13.96 -10.82 5.31
C ARG A 192 -13.07 -11.82 4.57
N ASP A 193 -13.15 -11.85 3.24
CA ASP A 193 -12.32 -12.74 2.42
C ASP A 193 -10.84 -12.42 2.59
N ASN A 194 -10.47 -11.14 2.62
CA ASN A 194 -9.09 -10.72 2.88
C ASN A 194 -8.61 -11.17 4.27
N GLU A 195 -9.43 -11.01 5.30
CA GLU A 195 -9.11 -11.49 6.66
C GLU A 195 -8.99 -13.03 6.70
N PHE A 196 -9.92 -13.74 6.05
CA PHE A 196 -9.91 -15.20 5.96
C PHE A 196 -8.65 -15.74 5.27
N PHE A 197 -8.17 -15.05 4.27
CA PHE A 197 -6.94 -15.36 3.55
C PHE A 197 -5.68 -14.74 4.17
N ASP A 198 -5.71 -14.43 5.46
CA ASP A 198 -4.55 -14.08 6.27
C ASP A 198 -3.92 -12.71 5.95
N ALA A 199 -4.68 -11.73 5.41
CA ALA A 199 -4.26 -10.34 5.40
C ALA A 199 -4.11 -9.78 6.83
N ASP A 200 -3.32 -8.73 7.01
CA ASP A 200 -3.04 -8.12 8.30
C ASP A 200 -3.65 -6.71 8.43
N VAL A 201 -3.93 -6.03 7.31
CA VAL A 201 -4.58 -4.71 7.22
C VAL A 201 -5.50 -4.71 5.99
N ALA A 202 -6.72 -4.19 6.14
CA ALA A 202 -7.64 -3.93 5.04
C ALA A 202 -7.49 -2.49 4.54
N ILE A 203 -7.42 -2.28 3.21
CA ILE A 203 -7.24 -0.95 2.62
C ILE A 203 -8.47 -0.57 1.79
N ALA A 204 -9.04 0.60 2.07
CA ALA A 204 -10.04 1.28 1.24
C ALA A 204 -9.33 2.21 0.24
N THR A 205 -9.68 2.17 -1.06
CA THR A 205 -8.91 2.90 -2.10
C THR A 205 -9.71 3.90 -2.93
N GLY A 206 -11.03 3.95 -2.82
CA GLY A 206 -11.89 4.74 -3.73
C GLY A 206 -11.91 4.12 -5.15
N GLN A 207 -12.38 4.90 -6.13
CA GLN A 207 -12.61 4.41 -7.51
C GLN A 207 -11.43 4.68 -8.47
N ARG A 208 -10.69 5.78 -8.29
CA ARG A 208 -9.55 6.19 -9.13
C ARG A 208 -8.42 6.80 -8.29
N THR A 209 -7.24 6.98 -8.90
CA THR A 209 -6.14 7.71 -8.25
C THR A 209 -6.57 9.15 -7.94
N GLY A 210 -6.47 9.56 -6.69
CA GLY A 210 -6.92 10.87 -6.21
C GLY A 210 -8.36 10.90 -5.71
N ASP A 211 -9.20 9.94 -6.07
CA ASP A 211 -10.53 9.82 -5.48
C ASP A 211 -10.43 9.28 -4.05
N SER A 212 -11.15 9.91 -3.14
CA SER A 212 -11.30 9.44 -1.76
C SER A 212 -12.22 8.23 -1.71
N ALA A 213 -11.88 7.23 -0.91
CA ALA A 213 -12.89 6.30 -0.43
C ALA A 213 -13.98 7.10 0.30
N THR A 214 -15.24 6.81 0.05
CA THR A 214 -16.33 7.46 0.79
C THR A 214 -16.31 7.00 2.25
N MET A 215 -16.79 7.85 3.16
CA MET A 215 -16.92 7.46 4.58
C MET A 215 -17.82 6.23 4.76
N ASP A 216 -18.83 6.08 3.91
CA ASP A 216 -19.73 4.92 3.90
C ASP A 216 -18.98 3.63 3.48
N GLU A 217 -18.17 3.69 2.43
CA GLU A 217 -17.30 2.57 2.02
C GLU A 217 -16.32 2.19 3.14
N LEU A 218 -15.68 3.19 3.73
CA LEU A 218 -14.71 2.99 4.82
C LEU A 218 -15.37 2.33 6.04
N GLN A 219 -16.55 2.80 6.46
CA GLN A 219 -17.33 2.21 7.55
C GLN A 219 -17.80 0.80 7.21
N THR A 220 -18.19 0.56 5.95
CA THR A 220 -18.61 -0.76 5.47
C THR A 220 -17.47 -1.76 5.54
N ILE A 221 -16.27 -1.38 5.11
CA ILE A 221 -15.05 -2.22 5.24
C ILE A 221 -14.76 -2.48 6.72
N ALA A 222 -14.72 -1.43 7.56
CA ALA A 222 -14.42 -1.55 8.97
C ALA A 222 -15.42 -2.43 9.73
N SER A 223 -16.69 -2.45 9.32
CA SER A 223 -17.70 -3.33 9.90
C SER A 223 -17.58 -4.80 9.45
N GLY A 224 -16.90 -5.04 8.33
CA GLY A 224 -16.75 -6.37 7.73
C GLY A 224 -15.56 -7.16 8.25
N THR A 225 -14.61 -6.55 8.94
CA THR A 225 -13.37 -7.22 9.36
C THR A 225 -12.96 -6.82 10.77
N SER A 226 -12.17 -7.67 11.44
CA SER A 226 -11.50 -7.35 12.70
C SER A 226 -10.09 -6.76 12.50
N LEU A 227 -9.62 -6.68 11.25
CA LEU A 227 -8.33 -6.10 10.92
C LEU A 227 -8.32 -4.58 11.11
N PRO A 228 -7.16 -3.97 11.40
CA PRO A 228 -7.01 -2.53 11.28
C PRO A 228 -7.27 -2.09 9.84
N VAL A 229 -7.83 -0.89 9.66
CA VAL A 229 -8.21 -0.36 8.36
C VAL A 229 -7.32 0.82 7.98
N ALA A 230 -6.88 0.85 6.72
CA ALA A 230 -6.15 1.98 6.14
C ALA A 230 -6.92 2.58 4.95
N VAL A 231 -6.67 3.85 4.63
CA VAL A 231 -7.17 4.50 3.40
C VAL A 231 -6.00 4.77 2.46
N GLY A 232 -6.08 4.26 1.23
CA GLY A 232 -4.98 4.24 0.25
C GLY A 232 -5.13 5.20 -0.94
N SER A 233 -6.06 6.16 -0.91
CA SER A 233 -6.24 7.16 -1.98
C SER A 233 -7.06 8.36 -1.52
N GLY A 234 -6.86 9.52 -2.18
CA GLY A 234 -7.70 10.71 -2.04
C GLY A 234 -7.68 11.38 -0.65
N VAL A 235 -6.66 11.11 0.15
CA VAL A 235 -6.54 11.72 1.48
C VAL A 235 -5.92 13.12 1.35
N THR A 236 -6.57 14.10 1.96
CA THR A 236 -6.18 15.52 1.95
C THR A 236 -6.22 16.09 3.37
N PRO A 237 -5.70 17.31 3.61
CA PRO A 237 -5.84 17.97 4.91
C PRO A 237 -7.29 18.15 5.37
N ASP A 238 -8.21 18.30 4.40
CA ASP A 238 -9.63 18.61 4.69
C ASP A 238 -10.39 17.36 5.18
N ASN A 239 -9.98 16.15 4.76
CA ASN A 239 -10.71 14.91 5.08
C ASN A 239 -9.97 13.98 6.05
N VAL A 240 -8.69 14.18 6.31
CA VAL A 240 -7.89 13.27 7.15
C VAL A 240 -8.43 13.14 8.57
N GLY A 241 -9.01 14.22 9.10
CA GLY A 241 -9.64 14.21 10.42
C GLY A 241 -10.81 13.24 10.51
N ASP A 242 -11.73 13.30 9.53
CA ASP A 242 -12.89 12.40 9.46
C ASP A 242 -12.46 10.95 9.20
N ILE A 243 -11.52 10.74 8.28
CA ILE A 243 -10.96 9.42 7.99
C ILE A 243 -10.39 8.77 9.27
N PHE A 244 -9.66 9.50 10.08
CA PHE A 244 -9.09 8.99 11.32
C PHE A 244 -10.09 8.72 12.45
N THR A 245 -11.36 9.03 12.25
CA THR A 245 -12.42 8.55 13.17
C THR A 245 -12.69 7.05 13.00
N VAL A 246 -12.33 6.47 11.84
CA VAL A 246 -12.55 5.07 11.48
C VAL A 246 -11.24 4.34 11.18
N ALA A 247 -10.35 4.94 10.39
CA ALA A 247 -9.12 4.32 9.94
C ALA A 247 -7.98 4.42 10.95
N ASP A 248 -7.13 3.38 11.00
CA ASP A 248 -5.89 3.34 11.78
C ASP A 248 -4.70 3.96 11.05
N ALA A 249 -4.75 4.04 9.71
CA ALA A 249 -3.68 4.58 8.89
C ALA A 249 -4.19 5.22 7.60
N VAL A 250 -3.37 6.11 7.02
CA VAL A 250 -3.55 6.66 5.68
C VAL A 250 -2.28 6.47 4.86
N ILE A 251 -2.43 6.13 3.57
CA ILE A 251 -1.36 5.99 2.58
C ILE A 251 -1.53 7.13 1.59
N VAL A 252 -0.58 8.06 1.55
CA VAL A 252 -0.71 9.31 0.79
C VAL A 252 0.44 9.47 -0.19
N ALA A 253 0.10 9.74 -1.44
CA ALA A 253 1.06 9.93 -2.52
C ALA A 253 0.84 11.27 -3.24
N SER A 254 -0.02 11.29 -4.26
CA SER A 254 -0.17 12.41 -5.20
C SER A 254 -0.43 13.74 -4.53
N TYR A 255 -1.26 13.80 -3.49
CA TYR A 255 -1.52 15.05 -2.78
C TYR A 255 -0.24 15.71 -2.27
N LEU A 256 0.74 14.93 -1.81
CA LEU A 256 1.99 15.41 -1.23
C LEU A 256 3.06 15.78 -2.26
N LYS A 257 2.76 15.64 -3.54
CA LYS A 257 3.67 15.96 -4.64
C LYS A 257 3.42 17.37 -5.19
N HIS A 258 4.44 17.98 -5.81
CA HIS A 258 4.26 19.25 -6.54
C HIS A 258 3.10 19.11 -7.53
N GLU A 259 2.21 20.10 -7.53
CA GLU A 259 1.02 20.17 -8.39
C GLU A 259 0.01 19.01 -8.20
N GLY A 260 0.20 18.14 -7.20
CA GLY A 260 -0.61 16.95 -7.00
C GLY A 260 -0.36 15.84 -8.02
N ALA A 261 0.70 15.93 -8.82
CA ALA A 261 1.04 14.97 -9.85
C ALA A 261 1.95 13.86 -9.29
N TRP A 262 1.56 12.60 -9.47
CA TRP A 262 2.25 11.45 -8.87
C TRP A 262 3.71 11.29 -9.31
N TRP A 263 4.07 11.78 -10.50
CA TRP A 263 5.43 11.72 -11.06
C TRP A 263 6.35 12.86 -10.59
N ASN A 264 5.79 13.89 -9.95
CA ASN A 264 6.58 14.99 -9.41
C ASN A 264 7.22 14.60 -8.06
N PRO A 265 8.29 15.28 -7.65
CA PRO A 265 8.85 15.13 -6.31
C PRO A 265 7.88 15.55 -5.20
N VAL A 266 8.15 15.10 -3.98
CA VAL A 266 7.44 15.56 -2.77
C VAL A 266 7.62 17.07 -2.61
N ASP A 267 6.50 17.75 -2.41
CA ASP A 267 6.41 19.18 -2.11
C ASP A 267 6.45 19.37 -0.58
N PRO A 268 7.51 20.00 -0.04
CA PRO A 268 7.65 20.20 1.40
C PRO A 268 6.52 21.02 2.02
N ASP A 269 5.99 22.02 1.30
CA ASP A 269 4.94 22.90 1.83
C ASP A 269 3.61 22.15 1.91
N ARG A 270 3.26 21.38 0.87
CA ARG A 270 2.08 20.52 0.89
C ARG A 270 2.17 19.46 1.99
N LEU A 271 3.33 18.85 2.15
CA LEU A 271 3.59 17.86 3.20
C LEU A 271 3.44 18.49 4.59
N GLN A 272 3.98 19.69 4.80
CA GLN A 272 3.85 20.41 6.07
C GLN A 272 2.38 20.72 6.40
N VAL A 273 1.61 21.26 5.46
CA VAL A 273 0.17 21.54 5.63
C VAL A 273 -0.61 20.26 5.96
N PHE A 274 -0.30 19.16 5.25
CA PHE A 274 -0.94 17.88 5.51
C PHE A 274 -0.63 17.36 6.92
N MET A 275 0.62 17.39 7.35
CA MET A 275 1.01 16.89 8.66
C MET A 275 0.48 17.77 9.81
N GLN A 276 0.28 19.08 9.62
CA GLN A 276 -0.42 19.92 10.58
C GLN A 276 -1.88 19.47 10.81
N ALA A 277 -2.60 19.14 9.72
CA ALA A 277 -3.94 18.58 9.83
C ALA A 277 -3.95 17.21 10.54
N VAL A 278 -2.95 16.39 10.24
CA VAL A 278 -2.77 15.08 10.92
C VAL A 278 -2.56 15.24 12.42
N GLU A 279 -1.67 16.14 12.84
CA GLU A 279 -1.41 16.37 14.28
C GLU A 279 -2.66 16.86 15.00
N LYS A 280 -3.44 17.74 14.36
CA LYS A 280 -4.74 18.18 14.89
C LYS A 280 -5.73 17.00 15.02
N ALA A 281 -5.72 16.05 14.09
CA ALA A 281 -6.57 14.87 14.15
C ALA A 281 -6.09 13.82 15.18
N ARG A 282 -4.79 13.86 15.55
CA ARG A 282 -4.20 12.98 16.57
C ARG A 282 -4.46 13.44 18.00
N SER A 283 -4.63 14.77 18.19
CA SER A 283 -4.96 15.37 19.47
C SER A 283 -6.40 15.08 19.88
#